data_37907f985e7051175a7420710c479412
#
_entry.id   37907f985e7051175a7420710c479412
#
_cell.length_a   1.000
_cell.length_b   1.000
_cell.length_c   1.000
_cell.angle_alpha   90.00
_cell.angle_beta   90.00
_cell.angle_gamma   90.00
#
_symmetry.space_group_name_H-M   'P 1'
#
loop_
_entity.id
_entity.type
_entity.pdbx_description
1 polymer ?
#
loop_
_entity_poly.entity_id
_entity_poly.type
_entity_poly.pdbx_seq_one_letter_code
_entity_poly.pdbx_strand_id
1 'polypeptide(L)'
;KLRLFFLFFICQQASAQSTLIATQVKNYQVDRLDNVLYIDLKSNITKVESTRLKTNHYAALASGSPEILDATNPFAIMVFYPSFFQVKILDVNLAEIGSYDLRAIYPNSFFNLVCTAPVNGFWAYDEFSRKLARLDGNFQTKQQSQDLYLFTKKIIKPNFLSANNEFVYLNDPLVGIMVFDIFGSYQKTIPILGLKKFTVKEGKIIYGKDGHILQYQNLRTDTLRSTQIKMEQCSMAGASAYWMQSDSLFTQPLK
;
A
#
# COMPACT_ATOMS: atom_id res chain seq x y z
N LYS A 1 42.19 30.51 43.43
CA LYS A 1 42.02 30.13 41.98
C LYS A 1 41.02 28.98 41.87
N LEU A 2 39.79 29.33 41.57
CA LEU A 2 38.70 28.38 41.39
C LEU A 2 38.71 27.90 39.91
N ARG A 3 38.99 26.64 39.68
CA ARG A 3 38.89 26.03 38.34
C ARG A 3 37.46 25.54 38.11
N LEU A 4 36.72 26.21 37.26
CA LEU A 4 35.39 25.79 36.81
C LEU A 4 35.57 24.66 35.79
N PHE A 5 35.15 23.47 36.14
CA PHE A 5 35.08 22.31 35.21
C PHE A 5 33.76 22.38 34.45
N PHE A 6 33.82 22.74 33.17
CA PHE A 6 32.69 22.64 32.27
C PHE A 6 32.57 21.19 31.86
N LEU A 7 31.57 20.47 32.39
CA LEU A 7 31.16 19.15 31.86
C LEU A 7 30.36 19.38 30.58
N PHE A 8 30.96 19.11 29.44
CA PHE A 8 30.24 19.02 28.17
C PHE A 8 29.44 17.70 28.20
N PHE A 9 28.14 17.79 28.42
CA PHE A 9 27.20 16.68 28.13
C PHE A 9 27.10 16.58 26.61
N ILE A 10 27.85 15.67 26.01
CA ILE A 10 27.61 15.23 24.63
C ILE A 10 26.34 14.38 24.65
N CYS A 11 25.20 15.00 24.31
CA CYS A 11 23.97 14.31 24.06
C CYS A 11 24.19 13.50 22.75
N GLN A 12 24.61 12.23 22.87
CA GLN A 12 24.60 11.30 21.77
C GLN A 12 23.15 11.08 21.38
N GLN A 13 22.71 11.73 20.30
CA GLN A 13 21.48 11.37 19.63
C GLN A 13 21.65 9.93 19.12
N ALA A 14 21.07 8.98 19.82
CA ALA A 14 20.97 7.60 19.33
C ALA A 14 20.14 7.64 18.04
N SER A 15 20.82 7.69 16.92
CA SER A 15 20.22 7.50 15.60
C SER A 15 19.68 6.07 15.56
N ALA A 16 18.37 5.91 15.62
CA ALA A 16 17.77 4.59 15.46
C ALA A 16 18.22 4.01 14.11
N GLN A 17 18.94 2.90 14.15
CA GLN A 17 19.53 2.25 12.99
C GLN A 17 18.43 1.57 12.16
N SER A 18 18.48 1.70 10.84
CA SER A 18 17.60 0.96 9.95
C SER A 18 17.95 -0.52 9.96
N THR A 19 16.93 -1.38 9.96
CA THR A 19 17.10 -2.83 9.91
C THR A 19 16.66 -3.35 8.55
N LEU A 20 17.50 -4.14 7.88
CA LEU A 20 17.15 -4.86 6.67
C LEU A 20 16.18 -6.01 7.01
N ILE A 21 15.06 -6.08 6.32
CA ILE A 21 14.06 -7.16 6.45
C ILE A 21 14.31 -8.24 5.39
N ALA A 22 14.40 -7.82 4.12
CA ALA A 22 14.53 -8.72 2.98
C ALA A 22 15.23 -8.03 1.81
N THR A 23 15.81 -8.85 0.92
CA THR A 23 16.34 -8.44 -0.40
C THR A 23 15.54 -9.11 -1.50
N GLN A 24 15.74 -8.67 -2.76
CA GLN A 24 15.01 -9.16 -3.93
C GLN A 24 13.49 -8.99 -3.80
N VAL A 25 13.06 -7.89 -3.20
CA VAL A 25 11.66 -7.54 -2.99
C VAL A 25 11.14 -6.73 -4.17
N LYS A 26 9.99 -7.14 -4.74
CA LYS A 26 9.28 -6.42 -5.80
C LYS A 26 8.24 -5.46 -5.22
N ASN A 27 7.48 -5.92 -4.22
CA ASN A 27 6.41 -5.16 -3.55
C ASN A 27 6.26 -5.67 -2.12
N TYR A 28 5.75 -4.83 -1.23
CA TYR A 28 5.49 -5.21 0.16
C TYR A 28 4.24 -4.54 0.72
N GLN A 29 3.71 -5.12 1.79
CA GLN A 29 2.64 -4.59 2.62
C GLN A 29 2.95 -4.91 4.08
N VAL A 30 2.55 -4.03 4.99
CA VAL A 30 2.55 -4.30 6.43
C VAL A 30 1.10 -4.35 6.88
N ASP A 31 0.72 -5.41 7.58
CA ASP A 31 -0.63 -5.57 8.07
C ASP A 31 -0.83 -4.85 9.42
N ARG A 32 -2.07 -4.83 9.92
CA ARG A 32 -2.42 -4.19 11.19
C ARG A 32 -1.88 -4.91 12.44
N LEU A 33 -1.29 -6.10 12.27
CA LEU A 33 -0.62 -6.88 13.32
C LEU A 33 0.90 -6.70 13.25
N ASP A 34 1.38 -5.72 12.46
CA ASP A 34 2.79 -5.42 12.20
C ASP A 34 3.56 -6.58 11.52
N ASN A 35 2.84 -7.53 10.89
CA ASN A 35 3.49 -8.53 10.06
C ASN A 35 3.87 -7.90 8.71
N VAL A 36 5.03 -8.28 8.20
CA VAL A 36 5.53 -7.83 6.91
C VAL A 36 5.28 -8.91 5.87
N LEU A 37 4.54 -8.55 4.83
CA LEU A 37 4.33 -9.41 3.67
C LEU A 37 5.04 -8.79 2.47
N TYR A 38 5.71 -9.61 1.68
CA TYR A 38 6.34 -9.13 0.45
C TYR A 38 6.27 -10.15 -0.68
N ILE A 39 6.30 -9.63 -1.90
CA ILE A 39 6.47 -10.40 -3.13
C ILE A 39 7.94 -10.28 -3.52
N ASP A 40 8.62 -11.39 -3.74
CA ASP A 40 10.00 -11.41 -4.21
C ASP A 40 10.09 -11.30 -5.76
N LEU A 41 11.29 -11.14 -6.29
CA LEU A 41 11.53 -11.06 -7.73
C LEU A 41 11.23 -12.39 -8.46
N LYS A 42 11.08 -13.50 -7.73
CA LYS A 42 10.69 -14.81 -8.26
C LYS A 42 9.18 -15.04 -8.16
N SER A 43 8.41 -14.01 -7.75
CA SER A 43 6.95 -14.06 -7.60
C SER A 43 6.45 -14.92 -6.42
N ASN A 44 7.29 -15.26 -5.46
CA ASN A 44 6.84 -15.86 -4.22
C ASN A 44 6.35 -14.79 -3.25
N ILE A 45 5.38 -15.14 -2.43
CA ILE A 45 4.90 -14.29 -1.34
C ILE A 45 5.44 -14.84 -0.04
N THR A 46 6.06 -13.97 0.73
CA THR A 46 6.60 -14.30 2.06
C THR A 46 5.94 -13.40 3.09
N LYS A 47 5.51 -14.00 4.20
CA LYS A 47 5.05 -13.30 5.39
C LYS A 47 6.05 -13.52 6.51
N VAL A 48 6.53 -12.44 7.09
CA VAL A 48 7.38 -12.42 8.29
C VAL A 48 6.55 -11.86 9.44
N GLU A 49 6.34 -12.65 10.47
CA GLU A 49 5.58 -12.18 11.65
C GLU A 49 6.34 -11.07 12.39
N SER A 50 5.60 -10.21 13.07
CA SER A 50 6.16 -9.06 13.83
C SER A 50 7.21 -9.49 14.86
N THR A 51 7.05 -10.67 15.46
CA THR A 51 8.02 -11.29 16.35
C THR A 51 9.28 -11.79 15.64
N ARG A 52 9.26 -11.89 14.30
CA ARG A 52 10.31 -12.46 13.43
C ARG A 52 10.68 -13.92 13.76
N LEU A 53 9.86 -14.61 14.52
CA LEU A 53 10.07 -16.01 14.89
C LEU A 53 9.50 -16.99 13.88
N LYS A 54 8.53 -16.53 13.05
CA LYS A 54 7.86 -17.38 12.06
C LYS A 54 7.81 -16.70 10.71
N THR A 55 8.06 -17.48 9.68
CA THR A 55 7.96 -17.07 8.27
C THR A 55 7.09 -18.08 7.53
N ASN A 56 6.11 -17.58 6.79
CA ASN A 56 5.25 -18.36 5.92
C ASN A 56 5.55 -18.01 4.46
N HIS A 57 5.37 -18.97 3.54
CA HIS A 57 5.62 -18.80 2.12
C HIS A 57 4.44 -19.30 1.30
N TYR A 58 4.18 -18.61 0.19
CA TYR A 58 3.19 -19.01 -0.80
C TYR A 58 3.75 -18.79 -2.21
N ALA A 59 3.59 -19.79 -3.07
CA ALA A 59 3.98 -19.73 -4.47
C ALA A 59 2.84 -20.26 -5.34
N ALA A 60 2.24 -19.38 -6.16
CA ALA A 60 1.21 -19.77 -7.12
C ALA A 60 1.83 -19.95 -8.50
N LEU A 61 2.47 -21.10 -8.73
CA LEU A 61 3.23 -21.39 -9.95
C LEU A 61 2.40 -21.27 -11.24
N ALA A 62 1.09 -21.52 -11.18
CA ALA A 62 0.20 -21.49 -12.35
C ALA A 62 -0.47 -20.13 -12.60
N SER A 63 -0.35 -19.16 -11.70
CA SER A 63 -1.09 -17.88 -11.76
C SER A 63 -0.27 -16.70 -12.25
N GLY A 64 0.94 -16.93 -12.72
CA GLY A 64 1.85 -15.88 -13.17
C GLY A 64 2.43 -15.04 -12.02
N SER A 65 2.86 -13.81 -12.34
CA SER A 65 3.46 -12.93 -11.34
C SER A 65 2.39 -12.12 -10.60
N PRO A 66 2.31 -12.19 -9.26
CA PRO A 66 1.48 -11.29 -8.48
C PRO A 66 2.06 -9.86 -8.55
N GLU A 67 1.17 -8.87 -8.61
CA GLU A 67 1.59 -7.46 -8.63
C GLU A 67 1.00 -6.67 -7.47
N ILE A 68 -0.21 -7.00 -7.04
CA ILE A 68 -0.86 -6.35 -5.92
C ILE A 68 -1.02 -7.34 -4.79
N LEU A 69 -0.55 -6.92 -3.64
CA LEU A 69 -0.67 -7.61 -2.36
C LEU A 69 -1.39 -6.65 -1.42
N ASP A 70 -2.54 -7.04 -0.91
CA ASP A 70 -3.30 -6.25 0.06
C ASP A 70 -3.56 -7.08 1.33
N ALA A 71 -2.86 -6.73 2.38
CA ALA A 71 -2.97 -7.32 3.71
C ALA A 71 -3.73 -6.44 4.71
N THR A 72 -4.59 -5.55 4.22
CA THR A 72 -5.46 -4.71 5.06
C THR A 72 -6.30 -5.57 6.02
N ASN A 73 -6.75 -6.73 5.55
CA ASN A 73 -7.28 -7.79 6.40
C ASN A 73 -6.26 -8.92 6.55
N PRO A 74 -5.59 -9.08 7.72
CA PRO A 74 -4.57 -10.11 7.91
C PRO A 74 -5.12 -11.54 7.92
N PHE A 75 -6.44 -11.73 8.00
CA PHE A 75 -7.13 -13.04 7.95
C PHE A 75 -7.69 -13.39 6.56
N ALA A 76 -7.65 -12.44 5.64
CA ALA A 76 -8.07 -12.60 4.25
C ALA A 76 -7.20 -11.70 3.36
N ILE A 77 -5.96 -12.14 3.14
CA ILE A 77 -4.95 -11.40 2.38
C ILE A 77 -5.27 -11.55 0.90
N MET A 78 -5.51 -10.44 0.21
CA MET A 78 -5.82 -10.42 -1.21
C MET A 78 -4.53 -10.33 -2.04
N VAL A 79 -4.43 -11.18 -3.06
CA VAL A 79 -3.35 -11.18 -4.05
C VAL A 79 -3.94 -11.09 -5.44
N PHE A 80 -3.57 -10.08 -6.20
CA PHE A 80 -4.03 -9.90 -7.56
C PHE A 80 -2.94 -10.16 -8.59
N TYR A 81 -3.29 -10.97 -9.59
CA TYR A 81 -2.48 -11.39 -10.73
C TYR A 81 -3.05 -10.74 -12.00
N PRO A 82 -2.65 -9.52 -12.36
CA PRO A 82 -3.28 -8.78 -13.46
C PRO A 82 -3.13 -9.46 -14.82
N SER A 83 -2.03 -10.14 -15.09
CA SER A 83 -1.82 -10.86 -16.36
C SER A 83 -2.84 -11.96 -16.62
N PHE A 84 -3.41 -12.55 -15.57
CA PHE A 84 -4.43 -13.60 -15.63
C PHE A 84 -5.80 -13.12 -15.17
N PHE A 85 -5.93 -11.86 -14.73
CA PHE A 85 -7.15 -11.31 -14.12
C PHE A 85 -7.65 -12.16 -12.94
N GLN A 86 -6.71 -12.76 -12.22
CA GLN A 86 -7.03 -13.64 -11.11
C GLN A 86 -6.79 -12.95 -9.77
N VAL A 87 -7.77 -13.07 -8.88
CA VAL A 87 -7.63 -12.70 -7.47
C VAL A 87 -7.59 -13.96 -6.63
N LYS A 88 -6.61 -14.05 -5.74
CA LYS A 88 -6.53 -15.10 -4.73
C LYS A 88 -6.66 -14.52 -3.35
N ILE A 89 -7.32 -15.23 -2.47
CA ILE A 89 -7.45 -14.87 -1.06
C ILE A 89 -6.69 -15.91 -0.24
N LEU A 90 -5.78 -15.43 0.58
CA LEU A 90 -4.96 -16.26 1.46
C LEU A 90 -5.35 -16.02 2.92
N ASP A 91 -5.28 -17.05 3.73
CA ASP A 91 -5.48 -16.94 5.18
C ASP A 91 -4.23 -16.37 5.89
N VAL A 92 -4.30 -16.29 7.21
CA VAL A 92 -3.22 -15.80 8.07
C VAL A 92 -1.92 -16.59 7.94
N ASN A 93 -1.97 -17.86 7.50
CA ASN A 93 -0.81 -18.73 7.27
C ASN A 93 -0.36 -18.78 5.81
N LEU A 94 -0.97 -17.95 4.95
CA LEU A 94 -0.83 -17.95 3.49
C LEU A 94 -1.39 -19.21 2.80
N ALA A 95 -2.32 -19.95 3.42
CA ALA A 95 -3.08 -20.98 2.70
C ALA A 95 -4.15 -20.32 1.82
N GLU A 96 -4.31 -20.81 0.58
CA GLU A 96 -5.33 -20.31 -0.34
C GLU A 96 -6.73 -20.73 0.13
N ILE A 97 -7.60 -19.75 0.37
CA ILE A 97 -8.99 -19.96 0.80
C ILE A 97 -10.01 -19.47 -0.22
N GLY A 98 -9.58 -18.84 -1.31
CA GLY A 98 -10.44 -18.41 -2.42
C GLY A 98 -9.62 -18.07 -3.66
N SER A 99 -10.24 -18.30 -4.83
CA SER A 99 -9.68 -17.97 -6.14
C SER A 99 -10.79 -17.53 -7.07
N TYR A 100 -10.61 -16.38 -7.74
CA TYR A 100 -11.62 -15.74 -8.56
C TYR A 100 -11.00 -15.30 -9.89
N ASP A 101 -11.62 -15.74 -10.99
CA ASP A 101 -11.28 -15.30 -12.35
C ASP A 101 -12.15 -14.10 -12.72
N LEU A 102 -11.56 -12.90 -12.65
CA LEU A 102 -12.28 -11.67 -12.96
C LEU A 102 -12.63 -11.55 -14.44
N ARG A 103 -11.92 -12.24 -15.36
CA ARG A 103 -12.25 -12.25 -16.79
C ARG A 103 -13.52 -13.07 -17.04
N ALA A 104 -13.67 -14.18 -16.35
CA ALA A 104 -14.89 -14.97 -16.45
C ALA A 104 -16.11 -14.24 -15.88
N ILE A 105 -15.94 -13.48 -14.79
CA ILE A 105 -17.01 -12.70 -14.16
C ILE A 105 -17.32 -11.43 -14.95
N TYR A 106 -16.29 -10.78 -15.52
CA TYR A 106 -16.37 -9.47 -16.18
C TYR A 106 -15.67 -9.49 -17.55
N PRO A 107 -16.25 -10.16 -18.57
CA PRO A 107 -15.60 -10.30 -19.88
C PRO A 107 -15.38 -8.98 -20.62
N ASN A 108 -16.13 -7.93 -20.27
CA ASN A 108 -16.09 -6.60 -20.90
C ASN A 108 -15.41 -5.53 -20.02
N SER A 109 -14.73 -5.92 -18.94
CA SER A 109 -14.02 -4.99 -18.05
C SER A 109 -12.53 -5.30 -18.05
N PHE A 110 -11.73 -4.27 -17.72
CA PHE A 110 -10.30 -4.40 -17.57
C PHE A 110 -9.89 -3.84 -16.19
N PHE A 111 -10.00 -4.70 -15.17
CA PHE A 111 -9.54 -4.34 -13.83
C PHE A 111 -8.01 -4.44 -13.76
N ASN A 112 -7.34 -3.29 -13.59
CA ASN A 112 -5.90 -3.22 -13.41
C ASN A 112 -5.48 -2.97 -11.96
N LEU A 113 -6.39 -2.50 -11.12
CA LEU A 113 -6.18 -2.31 -9.68
C LEU A 113 -7.35 -2.91 -8.90
N VAL A 114 -7.01 -3.64 -7.85
CA VAL A 114 -7.97 -4.17 -6.88
C VAL A 114 -7.42 -3.95 -5.48
N CYS A 115 -8.26 -3.59 -4.52
CA CYS A 115 -7.92 -3.56 -3.10
C CYS A 115 -9.08 -4.08 -2.24
N THR A 116 -8.77 -4.50 -1.03
CA THR A 116 -9.76 -4.91 -0.04
C THR A 116 -10.59 -3.72 0.42
N ALA A 117 -11.90 -3.90 0.53
CA ALA A 117 -12.75 -2.92 1.16
C ALA A 117 -13.00 -3.30 2.63
N PRO A 118 -13.04 -2.31 3.55
CA PRO A 118 -13.06 -2.56 4.99
C PRO A 118 -14.26 -3.39 5.49
N VAL A 119 -15.41 -3.22 4.88
CA VAL A 119 -16.66 -3.90 5.27
C VAL A 119 -17.00 -4.96 4.24
N ASN A 120 -16.20 -6.00 4.15
CA ASN A 120 -16.37 -7.13 3.23
C ASN A 120 -16.35 -6.72 1.74
N GLY A 121 -15.63 -7.50 0.91
CA GLY A 121 -15.51 -7.33 -0.54
C GLY A 121 -14.35 -6.42 -0.94
N PHE A 122 -14.45 -5.79 -2.11
CA PHE A 122 -13.30 -5.20 -2.79
C PHE A 122 -13.67 -3.89 -3.49
N TRP A 123 -12.68 -3.05 -3.73
CA TRP A 123 -12.72 -1.99 -4.72
C TRP A 123 -11.84 -2.36 -5.90
N ALA A 124 -12.30 -2.11 -7.09
CA ALA A 124 -11.55 -2.32 -8.32
C ALA A 124 -11.64 -1.08 -9.23
N TYR A 125 -10.57 -0.77 -9.93
CA TYR A 125 -10.58 0.24 -10.98
C TYR A 125 -10.64 -0.46 -12.34
N ASP A 126 -11.70 -0.18 -13.09
CA ASP A 126 -11.89 -0.64 -14.46
C ASP A 126 -11.36 0.44 -15.41
N GLU A 127 -10.24 0.16 -16.06
CA GLU A 127 -9.60 1.07 -16.99
C GLU A 127 -10.45 1.30 -18.26
N PHE A 128 -11.24 0.31 -18.66
CA PHE A 128 -12.07 0.38 -19.85
C PHE A 128 -13.22 1.38 -19.68
N SER A 129 -13.97 1.24 -18.60
CA SER A 129 -15.07 2.17 -18.27
C SER A 129 -14.59 3.42 -17.51
N ARG A 130 -13.34 3.46 -17.06
CA ARG A 130 -12.74 4.51 -16.22
C ARG A 130 -13.52 4.73 -14.93
N LYS A 131 -13.97 3.65 -14.31
CA LYS A 131 -14.78 3.70 -13.09
C LYS A 131 -14.16 2.91 -11.95
N LEU A 132 -14.44 3.36 -10.73
CA LEU A 132 -14.30 2.52 -9.55
C LEU A 132 -15.55 1.66 -9.40
N ALA A 133 -15.36 0.36 -9.17
CA ALA A 133 -16.42 -0.59 -8.88
C ALA A 133 -16.27 -1.12 -7.44
N ARG A 134 -17.36 -1.08 -6.68
CA ARG A 134 -17.47 -1.75 -5.39
C ARG A 134 -18.00 -3.15 -5.63
N LEU A 135 -17.23 -4.14 -5.24
CA LEU A 135 -17.52 -5.55 -5.41
C LEU A 135 -17.80 -6.18 -4.04
N ASP A 136 -18.70 -7.15 -3.96
CA ASP A 136 -18.90 -7.93 -2.74
C ASP A 136 -17.85 -9.05 -2.56
N GLY A 137 -18.01 -9.89 -1.54
CA GLY A 137 -17.10 -11.00 -1.26
C GLY A 137 -17.03 -12.07 -2.35
N ASN A 138 -18.02 -12.13 -3.25
CA ASN A 138 -18.08 -13.01 -4.41
C ASN A 138 -17.71 -12.28 -5.71
N PHE A 139 -17.11 -11.10 -5.62
CA PHE A 139 -16.77 -10.23 -6.74
C PHE A 139 -17.96 -9.78 -7.59
N GLN A 140 -19.18 -9.71 -7.04
CA GLN A 140 -20.33 -9.15 -7.75
C GLN A 140 -20.41 -7.65 -7.54
N THR A 141 -20.65 -6.88 -8.61
CA THR A 141 -20.75 -5.42 -8.53
C THR A 141 -21.97 -5.02 -7.69
N LYS A 142 -21.72 -4.21 -6.67
CA LYS A 142 -22.74 -3.57 -5.84
C LYS A 142 -22.96 -2.12 -6.23
N GLN A 143 -21.90 -1.44 -6.67
CA GLN A 143 -21.91 -0.03 -6.94
C GLN A 143 -20.75 0.36 -7.87
N GLN A 144 -20.92 1.46 -8.61
CA GLN A 144 -19.88 2.04 -9.44
C GLN A 144 -19.85 3.56 -9.29
N SER A 145 -18.66 4.14 -9.40
CA SER A 145 -18.50 5.58 -9.55
C SER A 145 -19.02 6.07 -10.90
N GLN A 146 -19.10 7.39 -11.05
CA GLN A 146 -19.19 8.01 -12.37
C GLN A 146 -17.86 7.79 -13.14
N ASP A 147 -17.88 8.03 -14.46
CA ASP A 147 -16.65 8.05 -15.27
C ASP A 147 -15.68 9.12 -14.73
N LEU A 148 -14.49 8.71 -14.35
CA LEU A 148 -13.51 9.59 -13.71
C LEU A 148 -13.01 10.69 -14.64
N TYR A 149 -13.16 10.53 -15.95
CA TYR A 149 -12.88 11.60 -16.92
C TYR A 149 -13.72 12.86 -16.66
N LEU A 150 -14.92 12.72 -16.10
CA LEU A 150 -15.79 13.86 -15.75
C LEU A 150 -15.14 14.79 -14.73
N PHE A 151 -14.31 14.26 -13.85
CA PHE A 151 -13.64 15.01 -12.78
C PHE A 151 -12.21 15.42 -13.16
N THR A 152 -11.47 14.50 -13.77
CA THR A 152 -10.05 14.71 -14.08
C THR A 152 -9.82 15.49 -15.36
N LYS A 153 -10.79 15.47 -16.30
CA LYS A 153 -10.69 15.98 -17.69
C LYS A 153 -9.47 15.41 -18.44
N LYS A 154 -8.94 14.29 -17.97
CA LYS A 154 -7.78 13.61 -18.54
C LYS A 154 -8.00 12.09 -18.47
N ILE A 155 -7.39 11.36 -19.39
CA ILE A 155 -7.24 9.92 -19.28
C ILE A 155 -6.18 9.66 -18.22
N ILE A 156 -6.58 8.99 -17.15
CA ILE A 156 -5.71 8.67 -16.03
C ILE A 156 -5.10 7.27 -16.19
N LYS A 157 -3.92 7.08 -15.58
CA LYS A 157 -3.23 5.79 -15.47
C LYS A 157 -2.89 5.52 -14.01
N PRO A 158 -3.88 5.15 -13.21
CA PRO A 158 -3.67 4.92 -11.80
C PRO A 158 -2.71 3.76 -11.56
N ASN A 159 -1.91 3.89 -10.52
CA ASN A 159 -0.92 2.88 -10.13
C ASN A 159 -1.13 2.31 -8.72
N PHE A 160 -2.04 2.90 -7.94
CA PHE A 160 -2.30 2.45 -6.58
C PHE A 160 -3.74 2.74 -6.15
N LEU A 161 -4.37 1.75 -5.53
CA LEU A 161 -5.72 1.82 -4.98
C LEU A 161 -5.68 1.35 -3.54
N SER A 162 -6.34 2.07 -2.64
CA SER A 162 -6.46 1.73 -1.23
C SER A 162 -7.79 2.22 -0.69
N ALA A 163 -8.33 1.56 0.33
CA ALA A 163 -9.56 1.97 0.98
C ALA A 163 -9.45 1.85 2.51
N ASN A 164 -10.13 2.73 3.21
CA ASN A 164 -10.38 2.63 4.65
C ASN A 164 -11.89 2.73 4.93
N ASN A 165 -12.29 2.81 6.20
CA ASN A 165 -13.71 2.84 6.59
C ASN A 165 -14.49 4.07 6.07
N GLU A 166 -13.81 5.12 5.64
CA GLU A 166 -14.41 6.41 5.27
C GLU A 166 -14.25 6.72 3.79
N PHE A 167 -13.10 6.36 3.21
CA PHE A 167 -12.71 6.79 1.87
C PHE A 167 -12.03 5.71 1.05
N VAL A 168 -12.10 5.89 -0.26
CA VAL A 168 -11.33 5.17 -1.26
C VAL A 168 -10.35 6.14 -1.92
N TYR A 169 -9.11 5.71 -2.08
CA TYR A 169 -8.01 6.52 -2.58
C TYR A 169 -7.45 5.88 -3.85
N LEU A 170 -7.55 6.58 -4.96
CA LEU A 170 -6.99 6.16 -6.25
C LEU A 170 -5.86 7.12 -6.61
N ASN A 171 -4.65 6.60 -6.72
CA ASN A 171 -3.48 7.40 -7.06
C ASN A 171 -3.14 7.32 -8.54
N ASP A 172 -2.98 8.47 -9.14
CA ASP A 172 -2.34 8.62 -10.44
C ASP A 172 -1.11 9.52 -10.28
N PRO A 173 0.11 9.07 -10.67
CA PRO A 173 1.33 9.85 -10.47
C PRO A 173 1.33 11.24 -11.14
N LEU A 174 0.53 11.44 -12.18
CA LEU A 174 0.44 12.70 -12.94
C LEU A 174 -0.73 13.58 -12.51
N VAL A 175 -1.68 13.05 -11.75
CA VAL A 175 -2.90 13.75 -11.30
C VAL A 175 -2.87 13.99 -9.80
N GLY A 176 -2.37 13.03 -9.03
CA GLY A 176 -2.38 13.00 -7.58
C GLY A 176 -3.34 11.93 -7.03
N ILE A 177 -3.70 12.07 -5.77
CA ILE A 177 -4.56 11.11 -5.06
C ILE A 177 -6.01 11.58 -5.15
N MET A 178 -6.82 10.89 -5.92
CA MET A 178 -8.27 11.09 -5.99
C MET A 178 -8.95 10.39 -4.82
N VAL A 179 -9.78 11.11 -4.10
CA VAL A 179 -10.49 10.64 -2.91
C VAL A 179 -11.97 10.51 -3.22
N PHE A 180 -12.51 9.35 -2.90
CA PHE A 180 -13.93 9.01 -3.04
C PHE A 180 -14.50 8.60 -1.69
N ASP A 181 -15.78 8.81 -1.46
CA ASP A 181 -16.46 8.21 -0.31
C ASP A 181 -16.68 6.69 -0.51
N ILE A 182 -17.21 6.04 0.53
CA ILE A 182 -17.52 4.59 0.50
C ILE A 182 -18.65 4.24 -0.49
N PHE A 183 -19.30 5.24 -1.09
CA PHE A 183 -20.31 5.08 -2.12
C PHE A 183 -19.76 5.31 -3.53
N GLY A 184 -18.45 5.57 -3.66
CA GLY A 184 -17.79 5.81 -4.94
C GLY A 184 -18.02 7.22 -5.50
N SER A 185 -18.55 8.16 -4.69
CA SER A 185 -18.71 9.55 -5.10
C SER A 185 -17.40 10.31 -4.94
N TYR A 186 -16.96 10.97 -6.00
CA TYR A 186 -15.75 11.79 -5.98
C TYR A 186 -15.86 12.94 -4.98
N GLN A 187 -14.87 13.11 -4.12
CA GLN A 187 -14.80 14.16 -3.12
C GLN A 187 -13.79 15.25 -3.49
N LYS A 188 -12.55 14.87 -3.79
CA LYS A 188 -11.46 15.79 -4.09
C LYS A 188 -10.25 15.08 -4.69
N THR A 189 -9.32 15.86 -5.23
CA THR A 189 -7.97 15.39 -5.58
C THR A 189 -6.95 16.08 -4.69
N ILE A 190 -6.06 15.30 -4.07
CA ILE A 190 -4.92 15.79 -3.31
C ILE A 190 -3.73 15.85 -4.26
N PRO A 191 -3.13 17.04 -4.53
CA PRO A 191 -2.16 17.23 -5.60
C PRO A 191 -0.73 16.80 -5.19
N ILE A 192 -0.58 15.57 -4.70
CA ILE A 192 0.71 14.97 -4.41
C ILE A 192 1.10 14.11 -5.60
N LEU A 193 2.04 14.58 -6.42
CA LEU A 193 2.43 13.94 -7.67
C LEU A 193 3.63 13.01 -7.50
N GLY A 194 3.74 12.02 -8.40
CA GLY A 194 4.90 11.14 -8.51
C GLY A 194 4.92 9.99 -7.50
N LEU A 195 3.83 9.76 -6.76
CA LEU A 195 3.80 8.69 -5.78
C LEU A 195 3.63 7.31 -6.45
N LYS A 196 4.38 6.32 -5.97
CA LYS A 196 4.14 4.90 -6.26
C LYS A 196 3.14 4.30 -5.27
N LYS A 197 3.25 4.67 -3.98
CA LYS A 197 2.45 4.13 -2.89
C LYS A 197 2.42 5.11 -1.72
N PHE A 198 1.41 5.03 -0.88
CA PHE A 198 1.27 5.77 0.37
C PHE A 198 0.49 4.93 1.39
N THR A 199 0.49 5.36 2.64
CA THR A 199 -0.33 4.80 3.71
C THR A 199 -1.32 5.85 4.19
N VAL A 200 -2.56 5.43 4.45
CA VAL A 200 -3.55 6.27 5.14
C VAL A 200 -3.67 5.79 6.57
N LYS A 201 -3.39 6.67 7.52
CA LYS A 201 -3.47 6.39 8.95
C LYS A 201 -4.11 7.59 9.66
N GLU A 202 -5.21 7.36 10.37
CA GLU A 202 -5.90 8.42 11.15
C GLU A 202 -6.21 9.67 10.31
N GLY A 203 -6.70 9.49 9.09
CA GLY A 203 -7.02 10.60 8.17
C GLY A 203 -5.80 11.33 7.58
N LYS A 204 -4.59 10.84 7.84
CA LYS A 204 -3.33 11.38 7.33
C LYS A 204 -2.80 10.51 6.20
N ILE A 205 -2.25 11.14 5.17
CA ILE A 205 -1.55 10.45 4.09
C ILE A 205 -0.05 10.51 4.38
N ILE A 206 0.57 9.35 4.51
CA ILE A 206 1.99 9.20 4.81
C ILE A 206 2.68 8.59 3.60
N TYR A 207 3.74 9.24 3.13
CA TYR A 207 4.44 8.86 1.91
C TYR A 207 5.93 9.21 1.96
N GLY A 208 6.72 8.50 1.17
CA GLY A 208 8.14 8.81 0.97
C GLY A 208 8.34 9.65 -0.29
N LYS A 209 9.09 10.75 -0.19
CA LYS A 209 9.49 11.57 -1.33
C LYS A 209 10.81 12.30 -1.03
N ASP A 210 11.71 12.32 -2.01
CA ASP A 210 12.97 13.08 -1.97
C ASP A 210 13.78 12.88 -0.67
N GLY A 211 13.86 11.63 -0.19
CA GLY A 211 14.58 11.29 1.05
C GLY A 211 13.85 11.68 2.34
N HIS A 212 12.58 12.04 2.27
CA HIS A 212 11.78 12.40 3.43
C HIS A 212 10.59 11.45 3.58
N ILE A 213 10.23 11.14 4.83
CA ILE A 213 8.92 10.60 5.18
C ILE A 213 8.05 11.79 5.52
N LEU A 214 7.01 11.98 4.75
CA LEU A 214 6.13 13.13 4.79
C LEU A 214 4.73 12.70 5.25
N GLN A 215 4.06 13.58 5.97
CA GLN A 215 2.66 13.46 6.35
C GLN A 215 1.87 14.61 5.76
N TYR A 216 0.79 14.31 5.06
CA TYR A 216 -0.16 15.30 4.56
C TYR A 216 -1.47 15.22 5.34
N GLN A 217 -1.89 16.35 5.89
CA GLN A 217 -3.18 16.52 6.57
C GLN A 217 -3.61 17.99 6.48
N ASN A 218 -4.92 18.24 6.31
CA ASN A 218 -5.49 19.60 6.33
C ASN A 218 -4.76 20.60 5.42
N LEU A 219 -4.44 20.19 4.19
CA LEU A 219 -3.73 20.99 3.18
C LEU A 219 -2.27 21.35 3.57
N ARG A 220 -1.71 20.72 4.59
CA ARG A 220 -0.32 20.89 5.03
C ARG A 220 0.46 19.59 4.82
N THR A 221 1.73 19.76 4.51
CA THR A 221 2.70 18.68 4.47
C THR A 221 3.75 18.93 5.53
N ASP A 222 3.89 17.99 6.46
CA ASP A 222 4.88 18.01 7.51
C ASP A 222 5.90 16.89 7.28
N THR A 223 7.16 17.16 7.60
CA THR A 223 8.22 16.15 7.55
C THR A 223 8.25 15.39 8.87
N LEU A 224 7.92 14.10 8.81
CA LEU A 224 8.03 13.19 9.96
C LEU A 224 9.49 12.79 10.19
N ARG A 225 10.24 12.59 9.11
CA ARG A 225 11.64 12.21 9.14
C ARG A 225 12.36 12.59 7.85
N SER A 226 13.59 13.07 8.01
CA SER A 226 14.54 13.24 6.91
C SER A 226 15.52 12.07 6.91
N THR A 227 15.78 11.50 5.74
CA THR A 227 16.79 10.47 5.53
C THR A 227 17.61 10.85 4.31
N GLN A 228 18.85 10.39 4.25
CA GLN A 228 19.69 10.57 3.05
C GLN A 228 19.41 9.50 1.97
N ILE A 229 18.39 8.67 2.20
CA ILE A 229 18.10 7.49 1.40
C ILE A 229 16.99 7.82 0.40
N LYS A 230 17.21 7.53 -0.87
CA LYS A 230 16.17 7.59 -1.90
C LYS A 230 15.17 6.46 -1.66
N MET A 231 13.99 6.80 -1.13
CA MET A 231 12.90 5.86 -0.92
C MET A 231 12.02 5.79 -2.16
N GLU A 232 11.73 4.57 -2.60
CA GLU A 232 10.81 4.36 -3.74
C GLU A 232 9.36 4.16 -3.30
N GLN A 233 9.18 3.53 -2.15
CA GLN A 233 7.90 3.29 -1.51
C GLN A 233 8.09 3.42 -0.01
N CYS A 234 7.14 4.05 0.67
CA CYS A 234 7.16 4.17 2.12
C CYS A 234 5.77 3.85 2.67
N SER A 235 5.74 3.12 3.77
CA SER A 235 4.53 2.86 4.55
C SER A 235 4.83 2.97 6.04
N MET A 236 3.78 3.13 6.84
CA MET A 236 3.86 3.12 8.29
C MET A 236 2.93 2.06 8.87
N ALA A 237 3.44 1.30 9.84
CA ALA A 237 2.64 0.42 10.67
C ALA A 237 3.15 0.51 12.11
N GLY A 238 2.23 0.48 13.08
CA GLY A 238 2.58 0.73 14.48
C GLY A 238 3.35 2.05 14.66
N ALA A 239 4.51 1.96 15.28
CA ALA A 239 5.46 3.06 15.48
C ALA A 239 6.68 2.98 14.54
N SER A 240 6.61 2.19 13.48
CA SER A 240 7.73 1.96 12.57
C SER A 240 7.41 2.43 11.15
N ALA A 241 8.44 2.94 10.48
CA ALA A 241 8.43 3.18 9.05
C ALA A 241 9.06 1.98 8.33
N TYR A 242 8.53 1.70 7.15
CA TYR A 242 9.01 0.67 6.23
C TYR A 242 9.21 1.31 4.87
N TRP A 243 10.30 0.98 4.19
CA TRP A 243 10.55 1.51 2.84
C TRP A 243 11.36 0.56 1.99
N MET A 244 11.23 0.73 0.69
CA MET A 244 12.09 0.09 -0.28
C MET A 244 13.17 1.04 -0.79
N GLN A 245 14.36 0.50 -0.94
CA GLN A 245 15.48 1.10 -1.64
C GLN A 245 16.01 0.07 -2.64
N SER A 246 15.88 0.36 -3.93
CA SER A 246 16.09 -0.64 -4.99
C SER A 246 15.17 -1.88 -4.76
N ASP A 247 15.75 -3.04 -4.56
CA ASP A 247 15.05 -4.31 -4.30
C ASP A 247 15.12 -4.76 -2.83
N SER A 248 15.53 -3.88 -1.92
CA SER A 248 15.71 -4.20 -0.50
C SER A 248 14.68 -3.48 0.37
N LEU A 249 14.10 -4.20 1.31
CA LEU A 249 13.09 -3.73 2.25
C LEU A 249 13.71 -3.47 3.62
N PHE A 250 13.51 -2.27 4.14
CA PHE A 250 14.03 -1.82 5.42
C PHE A 250 12.93 -1.40 6.37
N THR A 251 13.22 -1.41 7.65
CA THR A 251 12.38 -0.84 8.70
C THR A 251 13.19 -0.03 9.70
N GLN A 252 12.50 0.93 10.34
CA GLN A 252 13.06 1.72 11.40
C GLN A 252 11.97 2.25 12.33
N PRO A 253 12.16 2.19 13.67
CA PRO A 253 11.27 2.86 14.60
C PRO A 253 11.25 4.38 14.34
N LEU A 254 10.04 4.96 14.37
CA LEU A 254 9.85 6.41 14.42
C LEU A 254 9.70 6.79 15.89
N LYS A 255 10.71 7.41 16.44
CA LYS A 255 10.64 8.02 17.79
C LYS A 255 10.14 9.45 17.66
#